data_40441df83e92d71e8625a02cb213a4a3
#
_entry.id   40441df83e92d71e8625a02cb213a4a3
#
_cell.length_a   1.000
_cell.length_b   1.000
_cell.length_c   1.000
_cell.angle_alpha   90.00
_cell.angle_beta   90.00
_cell.angle_gamma   90.00
#
_symmetry.space_group_name_H-M   'P 1'
#
loop_
_entity.id
_entity.type
_entity.pdbx_description
1 polymer ?
#
loop_
_entity_poly.entity_id
_entity_poly.type
_entity_poly.pdbx_seq_one_letter_code
_entity_poly.pdbx_strand_id
1 'polypeptide(L)'
;MSKKRIIILGGGFAGINTAMQLERRLRRRSDIEITLISQENYLVFQPMLPEVISGNIGILDTVTPLRRLAPKTQIFIREVSAVDVANQTVSLAPAFEKAETHLKYDHLVVALGNVTDFRQIPGLHDHAFPFKNLQHALRLRDHLIRVLSEASITQDATLRQQLLTFVVGGGGFSGVEVCAELNDFVRDCAGRYFNLNPDEVRVILVHAGDRILNHEMPESLGIYAQKLLQKRGVEFIFNMLIKTATPDFAVLGDGQRIQTKTLVSSVPSSPNPLVLNIDVPLERGRIKSQLSMQVEGTNNIWALGDCALIPNPHGEGFCPPTAQFAIREAKTCATNILAVIDDRPLTDFAFTELGKMASLGHRRAIIRMFDKINLHGFIAWVIWRMAYWVKLPGFDRKIKVGISWFTDILCGRELVQTGMDLPAAVTESHFEPGEMVLEQGEPSARVSILREGKAEILKTRPDATPEVIGQLEAGDCLGIDEFLDDTSANYSIRCLEKMNIVSYQRKELAPLLTLPEIRQGMEKLRWPKEK
;
A
#
# COMPACT_ATOMS: atom_id res chain seq x y z
N MET A 1 -12.35 19.93 39.02
CA MET A 1 -11.83 20.49 37.77
C MET A 1 -12.08 19.49 36.65
N SER A 2 -12.55 19.92 35.48
CA SER A 2 -12.67 19.07 34.31
C SER A 2 -11.28 18.61 33.86
N LYS A 3 -11.15 17.34 33.46
CA LYS A 3 -9.88 16.83 32.93
C LYS A 3 -9.54 17.54 31.62
N LYS A 4 -8.25 17.83 31.41
CA LYS A 4 -7.74 18.25 30.10
C LYS A 4 -7.72 17.08 29.14
N ARG A 5 -8.26 17.26 27.94
CA ARG A 5 -8.43 16.20 26.93
C ARG A 5 -7.43 16.39 25.80
N ILE A 6 -6.56 15.39 25.64
CA ILE A 6 -5.60 15.33 24.53
C ILE A 6 -6.11 14.28 23.55
N ILE A 7 -6.44 14.69 22.33
CA ILE A 7 -6.82 13.76 21.25
C ILE A 7 -5.65 13.63 20.28
N ILE A 8 -5.32 12.39 19.93
CA ILE A 8 -4.26 12.02 18.99
C ILE A 8 -4.90 11.31 17.79
N LEU A 9 -4.70 11.85 16.59
CA LEU A 9 -5.20 11.27 15.34
C LEU A 9 -4.11 10.47 14.66
N GLY A 10 -4.32 9.15 14.53
CA GLY A 10 -3.41 8.21 13.87
C GLY A 10 -2.62 7.33 14.84
N GLY A 11 -2.70 5.99 14.61
CA GLY A 11 -2.00 4.94 15.39
C GLY A 11 -0.62 4.56 14.84
N GLY A 12 -0.06 5.33 13.90
CA GLY A 12 1.27 5.13 13.33
C GLY A 12 2.42 5.47 14.30
N PHE A 13 3.66 5.45 13.80
CA PHE A 13 4.85 5.72 14.63
C PHE A 13 4.76 7.03 15.41
N ALA A 14 4.31 8.11 14.78
CA ALA A 14 4.18 9.41 15.42
C ALA A 14 3.15 9.40 16.56
N GLY A 15 1.91 9.01 16.27
CA GLY A 15 0.81 9.10 17.23
C GLY A 15 0.95 8.15 18.41
N ILE A 16 1.23 6.86 18.17
CA ILE A 16 1.39 5.90 19.27
C ILE A 16 2.58 6.25 20.17
N ASN A 17 3.70 6.73 19.61
CA ASN A 17 4.82 7.17 20.44
C ASN A 17 4.47 8.43 21.23
N THR A 18 3.66 9.36 20.70
CA THR A 18 3.16 10.51 21.46
C THR A 18 2.33 10.03 22.65
N ALA A 19 1.39 9.11 22.46
CA ALA A 19 0.60 8.52 23.53
C ALA A 19 1.49 7.84 24.61
N MET A 20 2.42 6.99 24.19
CA MET A 20 3.38 6.34 25.11
C MET A 20 4.23 7.34 25.89
N GLN A 21 4.68 8.42 25.26
CA GLN A 21 5.48 9.45 25.91
C GLN A 21 4.65 10.28 26.92
N LEU A 22 3.39 10.57 26.59
CA LEU A 22 2.45 11.21 27.51
C LEU A 22 2.17 10.31 28.71
N GLU A 23 1.82 9.04 28.52
CA GLU A 23 1.59 8.09 29.62
C GLU A 23 2.74 7.97 30.60
N ARG A 24 3.99 7.94 30.09
CA ARG A 24 5.20 7.88 30.92
C ARG A 24 5.33 9.09 31.83
N ARG A 25 4.98 10.30 31.34
CA ARG A 25 5.09 11.56 32.06
C ARG A 25 3.91 11.80 32.99
N LEU A 26 2.75 11.25 32.65
CA LEU A 26 1.50 11.41 33.40
C LEU A 26 1.26 10.31 34.44
N ARG A 27 2.27 9.50 34.79
CA ARG A 27 2.11 8.36 35.71
C ARG A 27 1.45 8.74 37.05
N ARG A 28 1.62 9.98 37.51
CA ARG A 28 1.13 10.50 38.80
C ARG A 28 0.06 11.58 38.64
N ARG A 29 -0.44 11.79 37.42
CA ARG A 29 -1.46 12.81 37.10
C ARG A 29 -2.76 12.12 36.67
N SER A 30 -3.87 12.60 37.19
CA SER A 30 -5.23 12.13 36.85
C SER A 30 -6.10 13.22 36.23
N ASP A 31 -5.54 14.44 36.10
CA ASP A 31 -6.18 15.61 35.56
C ASP A 31 -6.14 15.71 34.01
N ILE A 32 -5.48 14.76 33.36
CA ILE A 32 -5.35 14.69 31.90
C ILE A 32 -5.88 13.35 31.39
N GLU A 33 -6.64 13.40 30.32
CA GLU A 33 -7.17 12.25 29.60
C GLU A 33 -6.56 12.20 28.19
N ILE A 34 -6.11 11.02 27.75
CA ILE A 34 -5.52 10.81 26.44
C ILE A 34 -6.44 9.89 25.65
N THR A 35 -6.83 10.32 24.46
CA THR A 35 -7.57 9.51 23.48
C THR A 35 -6.76 9.42 22.20
N LEU A 36 -6.54 8.19 21.72
CA LEU A 36 -5.93 7.93 20.42
C LEU A 36 -6.97 7.34 19.48
N ILE A 37 -7.13 7.93 18.30
CA ILE A 37 -8.07 7.50 17.27
C ILE A 37 -7.29 6.94 16.10
N SER A 38 -7.61 5.73 15.68
CA SER A 38 -6.94 5.04 14.57
C SER A 38 -7.91 4.14 13.82
N GLN A 39 -7.72 3.97 12.53
CA GLN A 39 -8.48 2.99 11.74
C GLN A 39 -8.07 1.55 12.10
N GLU A 40 -6.77 1.32 12.36
CA GLU A 40 -6.23 0.03 12.73
C GLU A 40 -6.02 -0.07 14.24
N ASN A 41 -6.19 -1.27 14.81
CA ASN A 41 -5.99 -1.52 16.25
C ASN A 41 -4.54 -1.92 16.60
N TYR A 42 -3.63 -1.84 15.63
CA TYR A 42 -2.23 -2.24 15.75
C TYR A 42 -1.28 -1.26 15.08
N LEU A 43 -0.03 -1.25 15.51
CA LEU A 43 1.08 -0.62 14.84
C LEU A 43 1.75 -1.65 13.93
N VAL A 44 1.96 -1.32 12.66
CA VAL A 44 2.80 -2.09 11.73
C VAL A 44 4.25 -1.64 11.84
N PHE A 45 5.16 -2.58 12.05
CA PHE A 45 6.58 -2.30 11.97
C PHE A 45 7.07 -2.42 10.53
N GLN A 46 6.81 -1.37 9.75
CA GLN A 46 7.00 -1.32 8.29
C GLN A 46 8.37 -1.80 7.78
N PRO A 47 9.52 -1.55 8.47
CA PRO A 47 10.81 -2.02 7.98
C PRO A 47 10.94 -3.55 7.81
N MET A 48 10.09 -4.32 8.47
CA MET A 48 10.07 -5.79 8.35
C MET A 48 8.94 -6.29 7.43
N LEU A 49 8.13 -5.41 6.88
CA LEU A 49 7.00 -5.80 6.05
C LEU A 49 7.40 -6.56 4.77
N PRO A 50 8.52 -6.24 4.08
CA PRO A 50 8.99 -7.03 2.94
C PRO A 50 9.25 -8.50 3.28
N GLU A 51 9.76 -8.83 4.49
CA GLU A 51 9.99 -10.21 4.93
C GLU A 51 8.69 -11.02 5.13
N VAL A 52 7.52 -10.37 5.20
CA VAL A 52 6.21 -11.05 5.21
C VAL A 52 5.88 -11.64 3.83
N ILE A 53 6.26 -10.95 2.75
CA ILE A 53 6.06 -11.48 1.37
C ILE A 53 6.81 -12.79 1.21
N SER A 54 8.08 -12.80 1.60
CA SER A 54 8.94 -13.97 1.46
C SER A 54 8.65 -15.07 2.50
N GLY A 55 7.82 -14.78 3.52
CA GLY A 55 7.50 -15.73 4.59
C GLY A 55 8.61 -15.93 5.62
N ASN A 56 9.65 -15.09 5.59
CA ASN A 56 10.77 -15.15 6.55
C ASN A 56 10.32 -14.77 7.97
N ILE A 57 9.20 -14.05 8.08
CA ILE A 57 8.58 -13.65 9.35
C ILE A 57 7.10 -13.99 9.32
N GLY A 58 6.58 -14.46 10.43
CA GLY A 58 5.16 -14.72 10.58
C GLY A 58 4.31 -13.46 10.40
N ILE A 59 3.15 -13.62 9.78
CA ILE A 59 2.24 -12.55 9.39
C ILE A 59 1.97 -11.55 10.52
N LEU A 60 1.69 -12.07 11.72
CA LEU A 60 1.37 -11.24 12.88
C LEU A 60 2.60 -10.75 13.67
N ASP A 61 3.81 -11.13 13.28
CA ASP A 61 5.02 -10.79 14.03
C ASP A 61 5.51 -9.36 13.76
N THR A 62 5.06 -8.77 12.64
CA THR A 62 5.34 -7.36 12.29
C THR A 62 4.36 -6.37 12.92
N VAL A 63 3.33 -6.84 13.61
CA VAL A 63 2.29 -5.97 14.18
C VAL A 63 2.23 -6.05 15.70
N THR A 64 1.95 -4.93 16.34
CA THR A 64 1.79 -4.85 17.80
C THR A 64 0.50 -4.12 18.16
N PRO A 65 -0.41 -4.71 18.97
CA PRO A 65 -1.65 -4.06 19.34
C PRO A 65 -1.42 -2.71 20.05
N LEU A 66 -2.13 -1.66 19.63
CA LEU A 66 -2.00 -0.31 20.20
C LEU A 66 -2.28 -0.31 21.72
N ARG A 67 -3.31 -1.05 22.17
CA ARG A 67 -3.68 -1.16 23.59
C ARG A 67 -2.57 -1.75 24.46
N ARG A 68 -1.64 -2.50 23.86
CA ARG A 68 -0.48 -3.05 24.56
C ARG A 68 0.64 -2.04 24.67
N LEU A 69 0.77 -1.16 23.68
CA LEU A 69 1.79 -0.11 23.64
C LEU A 69 1.42 1.07 24.55
N ALA A 70 0.14 1.43 24.58
CA ALA A 70 -0.39 2.54 25.37
C ALA A 70 -1.62 2.07 26.20
N PRO A 71 -1.39 1.31 27.31
CA PRO A 71 -2.47 0.66 28.07
C PRO A 71 -3.34 1.63 28.88
N LYS A 72 -2.91 2.87 29.11
CA LYS A 72 -3.66 3.90 29.84
C LYS A 72 -4.36 4.91 28.93
N THR A 73 -4.13 4.82 27.63
CA THR A 73 -4.74 5.66 26.61
C THR A 73 -6.07 5.06 26.17
N GLN A 74 -7.11 5.86 26.08
CA GLN A 74 -8.35 5.44 25.44
C GLN A 74 -8.11 5.29 23.93
N ILE A 75 -8.31 4.09 23.39
CA ILE A 75 -8.07 3.81 21.98
C ILE A 75 -9.40 3.56 21.28
N PHE A 76 -9.73 4.44 20.35
CA PHE A 76 -10.90 4.35 19.50
C PHE A 76 -10.49 3.87 18.11
N ILE A 77 -11.05 2.73 17.71
CA ILE A 77 -10.81 2.17 16.36
C ILE A 77 -11.95 2.68 15.47
N ARG A 78 -11.70 3.82 14.83
CA ARG A 78 -12.66 4.55 14.01
C ARG A 78 -11.94 5.41 12.97
N GLU A 79 -12.66 5.70 11.91
CA GLU A 79 -12.27 6.72 10.95
C GLU A 79 -12.67 8.11 11.47
N VAL A 80 -11.80 9.09 11.25
CA VAL A 80 -12.09 10.50 11.52
C VAL A 80 -12.70 11.10 10.27
N SER A 81 -13.93 11.57 10.35
CA SER A 81 -14.65 12.21 9.24
C SER A 81 -14.31 13.69 9.09
N ALA A 82 -14.14 14.40 10.21
CA ALA A 82 -13.85 15.84 10.19
C ALA A 82 -13.12 16.29 11.46
N VAL A 83 -12.43 17.44 11.34
CA VAL A 83 -11.83 18.19 12.45
C VAL A 83 -12.32 19.63 12.35
N ASP A 84 -13.05 20.07 13.35
CA ASP A 84 -13.50 21.46 13.52
C ASP A 84 -12.55 22.16 14.51
N VAL A 85 -11.66 22.96 13.96
CA VAL A 85 -10.64 23.68 14.74
C VAL A 85 -11.26 24.78 15.58
N ALA A 86 -12.24 25.52 15.03
CA ALA A 86 -12.90 26.63 15.71
C ALA A 86 -13.69 26.18 16.93
N ASN A 87 -14.38 25.05 16.83
CA ASN A 87 -15.18 24.46 17.91
C ASN A 87 -14.42 23.42 18.75
N GLN A 88 -13.13 23.16 18.43
CA GLN A 88 -12.27 22.16 19.11
C GLN A 88 -12.92 20.77 19.16
N THR A 89 -13.39 20.28 18.02
CA THR A 89 -14.16 19.03 17.93
C THR A 89 -13.58 18.13 16.84
N VAL A 90 -13.48 16.84 17.15
CA VAL A 90 -13.18 15.78 16.20
C VAL A 90 -14.43 14.95 15.98
N SER A 91 -14.83 14.74 14.73
CA SER A 91 -15.97 13.92 14.34
C SER A 91 -15.48 12.54 13.87
N LEU A 92 -16.11 11.48 14.37
CA LEU A 92 -15.85 10.10 13.99
C LEU A 92 -16.95 9.62 13.04
N ALA A 93 -16.55 8.98 11.96
CA ALA A 93 -17.48 8.41 10.99
C ALA A 93 -18.46 7.43 11.66
N PRO A 94 -19.71 7.35 11.19
CA PRO A 94 -20.67 6.36 11.65
C PRO A 94 -20.12 4.92 11.52
N ALA A 95 -20.51 4.04 12.45
CA ALA A 95 -20.24 2.60 12.34
C ALA A 95 -21.53 1.81 12.67
N PHE A 96 -21.54 1.03 13.75
CA PHE A 96 -22.76 0.35 14.21
C PHE A 96 -23.84 1.34 14.66
N GLU A 97 -23.42 2.46 15.24
CA GLU A 97 -24.30 3.62 15.46
C GLU A 97 -24.38 4.44 14.18
N LYS A 98 -25.61 4.80 13.76
CA LYS A 98 -25.85 5.55 12.52
C LYS A 98 -25.48 7.03 12.63
N ALA A 99 -25.27 7.55 13.83
CA ALA A 99 -24.90 8.93 14.09
C ALA A 99 -23.37 9.10 14.18
N GLU A 100 -22.89 10.26 13.76
CA GLU A 100 -21.50 10.66 14.02
C GLU A 100 -21.28 10.88 15.51
N THR A 101 -20.10 10.52 15.99
CA THR A 101 -19.66 10.77 17.37
C THR A 101 -18.73 11.97 17.38
N HIS A 102 -19.05 12.98 18.20
CA HIS A 102 -18.25 14.20 18.32
C HIS A 102 -17.47 14.22 19.64
N LEU A 103 -16.16 14.42 19.54
CA LEU A 103 -15.25 14.46 20.68
C LEU A 103 -14.64 15.86 20.82
N LYS A 104 -14.80 16.48 21.97
CA LYS A 104 -14.16 17.77 22.31
C LYS A 104 -12.73 17.55 22.78
N TYR A 105 -11.81 18.43 22.39
CA TYR A 105 -10.42 18.40 22.83
C TYR A 105 -9.95 19.74 23.43
N ASP A 106 -8.99 19.67 24.33
CA ASP A 106 -8.21 20.84 24.78
C ASP A 106 -6.90 20.93 23.97
N HIS A 107 -6.31 19.76 23.60
CA HIS A 107 -5.16 19.68 22.70
C HIS A 107 -5.41 18.60 21.62
N LEU A 108 -5.05 18.91 20.39
CA LEU A 108 -5.16 18.00 19.24
C LEU A 108 -3.77 17.69 18.68
N VAL A 109 -3.47 16.41 18.49
CA VAL A 109 -2.25 15.94 17.82
C VAL A 109 -2.63 15.30 16.48
N VAL A 110 -2.18 15.88 15.37
CA VAL A 110 -2.38 15.35 14.04
C VAL A 110 -1.16 14.53 13.62
N ALA A 111 -1.31 13.20 13.59
CA ALA A 111 -0.27 12.24 13.26
C ALA A 111 -0.77 11.19 12.23
N LEU A 112 -1.52 11.67 11.22
CA LEU A 112 -2.24 10.85 10.24
C LEU A 112 -1.34 10.21 9.18
N GLY A 113 -0.07 10.60 9.11
CA GLY A 113 0.89 10.05 8.17
C GLY A 113 0.54 10.33 6.70
N ASN A 114 0.92 9.39 5.83
CA ASN A 114 0.68 9.43 4.39
C ASN A 114 -0.22 8.29 3.95
N VAL A 115 -0.90 8.48 2.83
CA VAL A 115 -1.62 7.44 2.08
C VAL A 115 -0.96 7.21 0.72
N THR A 116 -1.23 6.08 0.07
CA THR A 116 -0.83 5.86 -1.33
C THR A 116 -1.76 6.67 -2.23
N ASP A 117 -1.20 7.48 -3.11
CA ASP A 117 -1.98 8.27 -4.06
C ASP A 117 -2.01 7.61 -5.43
N PHE A 118 -3.10 6.96 -5.74
CA PHE A 118 -3.32 6.29 -7.01
C PHE A 118 -3.87 7.18 -8.12
N ARG A 119 -4.31 8.40 -7.79
CA ARG A 119 -5.07 9.28 -8.72
C ARG A 119 -4.26 9.76 -9.92
N GLN A 120 -2.93 9.74 -9.82
CA GLN A 120 -2.05 10.26 -10.86
C GLN A 120 -1.78 9.28 -12.00
N ILE A 121 -2.05 7.99 -11.80
CA ILE A 121 -1.77 6.93 -12.77
C ILE A 121 -3.06 6.15 -13.02
N PRO A 122 -3.66 6.28 -14.20
CA PRO A 122 -4.88 5.55 -14.56
C PRO A 122 -4.73 4.04 -14.36
N GLY A 123 -5.76 3.41 -13.81
CA GLY A 123 -5.81 1.97 -13.54
C GLY A 123 -4.88 1.47 -12.42
N LEU A 124 -4.03 2.31 -11.82
CA LEU A 124 -3.10 1.87 -10.78
C LEU A 124 -3.83 1.41 -9.51
N HIS A 125 -4.94 2.08 -9.17
CA HIS A 125 -5.78 1.71 -8.03
C HIS A 125 -6.31 0.28 -8.15
N ASP A 126 -6.70 -0.12 -9.35
CA ASP A 126 -7.45 -1.35 -9.61
C ASP A 126 -6.53 -2.52 -9.93
N HIS A 127 -5.38 -2.27 -10.57
CA HIS A 127 -4.50 -3.28 -11.15
C HIS A 127 -3.11 -3.37 -10.51
N ALA A 128 -2.78 -2.48 -9.57
CA ALA A 128 -1.50 -2.58 -8.86
C ALA A 128 -1.68 -3.00 -7.41
N PHE A 129 -0.67 -3.67 -6.90
CA PHE A 129 -0.54 -3.99 -5.49
C PHE A 129 0.23 -2.87 -4.80
N PRO A 130 -0.43 -2.04 -3.96
CA PRO A 130 0.28 -1.12 -3.10
C PRO A 130 1.07 -1.89 -2.04
N PHE A 131 2.11 -1.26 -1.51
CA PHE A 131 2.92 -1.90 -0.48
C PHE A 131 3.18 -0.93 0.69
N LYS A 132 2.25 -0.88 1.66
CA LYS A 132 2.33 0.07 2.77
C LYS A 132 1.86 -0.47 4.13
N ASN A 133 0.96 -1.44 4.12
CA ASN A 133 0.39 -2.04 5.34
C ASN A 133 0.43 -3.57 5.26
N LEU A 134 0.01 -4.23 6.36
CA LEU A 134 0.01 -5.69 6.44
C LEU A 134 -0.92 -6.34 5.42
N GLN A 135 -2.11 -5.79 5.19
CA GLN A 135 -3.08 -6.33 4.22
C GLN A 135 -2.51 -6.32 2.80
N HIS A 136 -1.78 -5.25 2.43
CA HIS A 136 -1.11 -5.16 1.14
C HIS A 136 -0.07 -6.28 0.96
N ALA A 137 0.75 -6.54 1.99
CA ALA A 137 1.75 -7.59 1.95
C ALA A 137 1.12 -8.98 1.82
N LEU A 138 0.02 -9.23 2.54
CA LEU A 138 -0.71 -10.50 2.49
C LEU A 138 -1.39 -10.74 1.15
N ARG A 139 -2.09 -9.73 0.63
CA ARG A 139 -2.73 -9.80 -0.69
C ARG A 139 -1.70 -10.06 -1.78
N LEU A 140 -0.57 -9.34 -1.72
CA LEU A 140 0.52 -9.55 -2.68
C LEU A 140 1.06 -10.98 -2.57
N ARG A 141 1.35 -11.48 -1.36
CA ARG A 141 1.85 -12.84 -1.16
C ARG A 141 0.87 -13.90 -1.71
N ASP A 142 -0.42 -13.80 -1.37
CA ASP A 142 -1.44 -14.72 -1.86
C ASP A 142 -1.55 -14.70 -3.38
N HIS A 143 -1.50 -13.49 -3.97
CA HIS A 143 -1.47 -13.31 -5.41
C HIS A 143 -0.25 -13.98 -6.07
N LEU A 144 0.96 -13.78 -5.51
CA LEU A 144 2.17 -14.42 -6.04
C LEU A 144 2.06 -15.95 -6.05
N ILE A 145 1.51 -16.55 -5.00
CA ILE A 145 1.28 -18.00 -4.95
C ILE A 145 0.26 -18.43 -6.00
N ARG A 146 -0.82 -17.68 -6.15
CA ARG A 146 -1.88 -17.96 -7.12
C ARG A 146 -1.36 -17.90 -8.56
N VAL A 147 -0.65 -16.84 -8.96
CA VAL A 147 -0.14 -16.72 -10.33
C VAL A 147 0.90 -17.78 -10.66
N LEU A 148 1.73 -18.20 -9.70
CA LEU A 148 2.64 -19.33 -9.87
C LEU A 148 1.89 -20.66 -10.05
N SER A 149 0.81 -20.87 -9.28
CA SER A 149 -0.03 -22.06 -9.42
C SER A 149 -0.70 -22.10 -10.79
N GLU A 150 -1.29 -21.01 -11.25
CA GLU A 150 -1.88 -20.90 -12.60
C GLU A 150 -0.83 -21.08 -13.71
N ALA A 151 0.34 -20.49 -13.56
CA ALA A 151 1.44 -20.65 -14.53
C ALA A 151 1.91 -22.11 -14.65
N SER A 152 1.78 -22.90 -13.56
CA SER A 152 2.18 -24.30 -13.56
C SER A 152 1.24 -25.23 -14.34
N ILE A 153 0.00 -24.81 -14.57
CA ILE A 153 -1.04 -25.64 -15.23
C ILE A 153 -1.43 -25.13 -16.62
N THR A 154 -1.24 -23.83 -16.90
CA THR A 154 -1.65 -23.26 -18.20
C THR A 154 -0.81 -23.80 -19.36
N GLN A 155 -1.48 -24.07 -20.50
CA GLN A 155 -0.88 -24.47 -21.77
C GLN A 155 -0.62 -23.26 -22.70
N ASP A 156 -1.21 -22.10 -22.39
CA ASP A 156 -1.00 -20.87 -23.13
C ASP A 156 0.35 -20.26 -22.75
N ALA A 157 1.27 -20.23 -23.71
CA ALA A 157 2.62 -19.69 -23.53
C ALA A 157 2.62 -18.18 -23.26
N THR A 158 1.69 -17.42 -23.84
CA THR A 158 1.56 -15.99 -23.63
C THR A 158 1.07 -15.68 -22.22
N LEU A 159 -0.01 -16.34 -21.79
CA LEU A 159 -0.53 -16.22 -20.44
C LEU A 159 0.51 -16.66 -19.40
N ARG A 160 1.22 -17.77 -19.67
CA ARG A 160 2.30 -18.26 -18.80
C ARG A 160 3.38 -17.20 -18.60
N GLN A 161 3.81 -16.56 -19.67
CA GLN A 161 4.81 -15.49 -19.61
C GLN A 161 4.30 -14.28 -18.81
N GLN A 162 3.03 -13.87 -18.99
CA GLN A 162 2.41 -12.80 -18.22
C GLN A 162 2.34 -13.11 -16.72
N LEU A 163 1.96 -14.35 -16.36
CA LEU A 163 1.87 -14.81 -14.98
C LEU A 163 3.24 -14.87 -14.29
N LEU A 164 4.32 -15.15 -15.04
CA LEU A 164 5.69 -15.25 -14.54
C LEU A 164 6.49 -13.94 -14.67
N THR A 165 5.85 -12.85 -15.13
CA THR A 165 6.46 -11.52 -15.21
C THR A 165 5.90 -10.64 -14.09
N PHE A 166 6.81 -10.10 -13.26
CA PHE A 166 6.50 -9.28 -12.09
C PHE A 166 7.12 -7.90 -12.26
N VAL A 167 6.32 -6.85 -12.20
CA VAL A 167 6.78 -5.47 -12.36
C VAL A 167 6.72 -4.75 -11.02
N VAL A 168 7.80 -4.07 -10.65
CA VAL A 168 7.87 -3.22 -9.45
C VAL A 168 8.13 -1.78 -9.88
N GLY A 169 7.21 -0.88 -9.56
CA GLY A 169 7.33 0.55 -9.83
C GLY A 169 7.92 1.31 -8.65
N GLY A 170 9.09 1.95 -8.88
CA GLY A 170 9.79 2.76 -7.90
C GLY A 170 11.09 2.13 -7.38
N GLY A 171 12.20 2.90 -7.45
CA GLY A 171 13.54 2.46 -7.08
C GLY A 171 14.06 3.05 -5.76
N GLY A 172 13.18 3.59 -4.91
CA GLY A 172 13.50 3.99 -3.53
C GLY A 172 13.55 2.78 -2.58
N PHE A 173 13.72 3.03 -1.26
CA PHE A 173 13.84 1.95 -0.26
C PHE A 173 12.76 0.90 -0.37
N SER A 174 11.49 1.31 -0.31
CA SER A 174 10.36 0.38 -0.32
C SER A 174 10.32 -0.49 -1.58
N GLY A 175 10.48 0.11 -2.76
CA GLY A 175 10.46 -0.62 -4.02
C GLY A 175 11.62 -1.60 -4.16
N VAL A 176 12.83 -1.20 -3.74
CA VAL A 176 14.03 -2.06 -3.80
C VAL A 176 13.90 -3.24 -2.83
N GLU A 177 13.45 -3.01 -1.59
CA GLU A 177 13.26 -4.07 -0.60
C GLU A 177 12.17 -5.06 -1.01
N VAL A 178 11.03 -4.56 -1.51
CA VAL A 178 9.96 -5.40 -2.05
C VAL A 178 10.42 -6.17 -3.27
N CYS A 179 11.11 -5.54 -4.22
CA CYS A 179 11.63 -6.19 -5.42
C CYS A 179 12.60 -7.33 -5.06
N ALA A 180 13.48 -7.09 -4.09
CA ALA A 180 14.46 -8.09 -3.64
C ALA A 180 13.78 -9.31 -2.99
N GLU A 181 12.85 -9.08 -2.05
CA GLU A 181 12.14 -10.17 -1.36
C GLU A 181 11.17 -10.90 -2.30
N LEU A 182 10.47 -10.18 -3.20
CA LEU A 182 9.61 -10.76 -4.22
C LEU A 182 10.43 -11.66 -5.16
N ASN A 183 11.56 -11.17 -5.69
CA ASN A 183 12.42 -11.93 -6.60
C ASN A 183 12.89 -13.23 -5.96
N ASP A 184 13.36 -13.17 -4.71
CA ASP A 184 13.81 -14.35 -3.99
C ASP A 184 12.65 -15.33 -3.73
N PHE A 185 11.45 -14.80 -3.39
CA PHE A 185 10.27 -15.61 -3.13
C PHE A 185 9.76 -16.33 -4.37
N VAL A 186 9.53 -15.61 -5.47
CA VAL A 186 8.93 -16.20 -6.68
C VAL A 186 9.85 -17.23 -7.35
N ARG A 187 11.18 -17.01 -7.32
CA ARG A 187 12.14 -17.98 -7.87
C ARG A 187 12.28 -19.22 -7.00
N ASP A 188 12.33 -19.06 -5.67
CA ASP A 188 12.38 -20.18 -4.75
C ASP A 188 11.10 -21.02 -4.81
N CYS A 189 9.95 -20.35 -4.93
CA CYS A 189 8.65 -21.03 -5.10
C CYS A 189 8.57 -21.73 -6.46
N ALA A 190 8.94 -21.08 -7.56
CA ALA A 190 8.91 -21.69 -8.89
C ALA A 190 9.70 -23.00 -8.94
N GLY A 191 10.85 -23.06 -8.25
CA GLY A 191 11.66 -24.30 -8.16
C GLY A 191 10.98 -25.45 -7.41
N ARG A 192 9.82 -25.22 -6.75
CA ARG A 192 9.04 -26.25 -6.04
C ARG A 192 7.82 -26.73 -6.82
N TYR A 193 7.44 -26.06 -7.89
CA TYR A 193 6.40 -26.52 -8.80
C TYR A 193 7.02 -27.43 -9.87
N PHE A 194 6.38 -28.57 -10.12
CA PHE A 194 6.90 -29.60 -11.04
C PHE A 194 7.11 -29.07 -12.47
N ASN A 195 6.25 -28.18 -12.93
CA ASN A 195 6.24 -27.68 -14.32
C ASN A 195 6.81 -26.27 -14.47
N LEU A 196 7.45 -25.68 -13.46
CA LEU A 196 8.03 -24.35 -13.54
C LEU A 196 9.55 -24.39 -13.46
N ASN A 197 10.22 -23.57 -14.30
CA ASN A 197 11.64 -23.32 -14.18
C ASN A 197 11.83 -21.92 -13.58
N PRO A 198 12.65 -21.77 -12.50
CA PRO A 198 13.00 -20.44 -11.95
C PRO A 198 13.56 -19.46 -12.99
N ASP A 199 14.16 -19.95 -14.08
CA ASP A 199 14.70 -19.11 -15.15
C ASP A 199 13.62 -18.50 -16.06
N GLU A 200 12.39 -19.03 -16.04
CA GLU A 200 11.24 -18.43 -16.74
C GLU A 200 10.71 -17.18 -16.02
N VAL A 201 11.02 -17.02 -14.73
CA VAL A 201 10.59 -15.90 -13.92
C VAL A 201 11.31 -14.62 -14.32
N ARG A 202 10.55 -13.57 -14.61
CA ARG A 202 11.06 -12.22 -14.90
C ARG A 202 10.62 -11.26 -13.81
N VAL A 203 11.57 -10.56 -13.20
CA VAL A 203 11.29 -9.48 -12.25
C VAL A 203 11.92 -8.20 -12.77
N ILE A 204 11.08 -7.19 -12.99
CA ILE A 204 11.45 -5.92 -13.64
C ILE A 204 11.21 -4.78 -12.65
N LEU A 205 12.24 -4.00 -12.33
CA LEU A 205 12.11 -2.78 -11.56
C LEU A 205 12.16 -1.57 -12.48
N VAL A 206 11.07 -0.80 -12.52
CA VAL A 206 10.94 0.45 -13.30
C VAL A 206 11.17 1.64 -12.38
N HIS A 207 12.08 2.55 -12.75
CA HIS A 207 12.43 3.71 -11.93
C HIS A 207 12.66 4.98 -12.76
N ALA A 208 12.16 6.10 -12.24
CA ALA A 208 12.31 7.42 -12.86
C ALA A 208 13.74 7.96 -12.86
N GLY A 209 14.57 7.54 -11.92
CA GLY A 209 15.97 7.94 -11.83
C GLY A 209 16.88 7.08 -12.70
N ASP A 210 18.15 7.45 -12.74
CA ASP A 210 19.23 6.78 -13.49
C ASP A 210 19.82 5.55 -12.78
N ARG A 211 19.51 5.38 -11.49
CA ARG A 211 19.90 4.24 -10.66
C ARG A 211 18.93 4.04 -9.51
N ILE A 212 18.89 2.86 -8.92
CA ILE A 212 18.14 2.64 -7.69
C ILE A 212 18.76 3.39 -6.49
N LEU A 213 17.94 3.79 -5.52
CA LEU A 213 18.33 4.47 -4.28
C LEU A 213 19.15 5.76 -4.53
N ASN A 214 18.83 6.46 -5.64
CA ASN A 214 19.60 7.62 -6.09
C ASN A 214 19.55 8.81 -5.13
N HIS A 215 18.47 8.96 -4.35
CA HIS A 215 18.31 10.02 -3.33
C HIS A 215 18.54 9.52 -1.90
N GLU A 216 18.49 8.20 -1.69
CA GLU A 216 18.50 7.60 -0.36
C GLU A 216 19.91 7.16 0.07
N MET A 217 20.74 6.72 -0.88
CA MET A 217 22.03 6.11 -0.62
C MET A 217 23.15 6.70 -1.48
N PRO A 218 24.40 6.70 -0.98
CA PRO A 218 25.56 7.01 -1.81
C PRO A 218 25.61 6.15 -3.07
N GLU A 219 26.20 6.69 -4.12
CA GLU A 219 26.31 6.02 -5.41
C GLU A 219 26.93 4.63 -5.29
N SER A 220 28.01 4.48 -4.53
CA SER A 220 28.69 3.20 -4.33
C SER A 220 27.79 2.10 -3.77
N LEU A 221 26.92 2.43 -2.80
CA LEU A 221 25.96 1.49 -2.22
C LEU A 221 24.78 1.21 -3.18
N GLY A 222 24.29 2.23 -3.90
CA GLY A 222 23.25 2.07 -4.93
C GLY A 222 23.74 1.15 -6.07
N ILE A 223 24.94 1.38 -6.59
CA ILE A 223 25.57 0.53 -7.63
C ILE A 223 25.78 -0.90 -7.12
N TYR A 224 26.25 -1.06 -5.87
CA TYR A 224 26.37 -2.39 -5.28
C TYR A 224 25.04 -3.13 -5.23
N ALA A 225 23.98 -2.47 -4.74
CA ALA A 225 22.64 -3.04 -4.66
C ALA A 225 22.13 -3.44 -6.05
N GLN A 226 22.27 -2.56 -7.04
CA GLN A 226 21.84 -2.80 -8.42
C GLN A 226 22.57 -4.01 -9.02
N LYS A 227 23.90 -4.06 -8.97
CA LYS A 227 24.70 -5.19 -9.48
C LYS A 227 24.34 -6.51 -8.79
N LEU A 228 24.07 -6.47 -7.48
CA LEU A 228 23.67 -7.66 -6.74
C LEU A 228 22.32 -8.19 -7.22
N LEU A 229 21.32 -7.31 -7.39
CA LEU A 229 19.98 -7.70 -7.85
C LEU A 229 20.00 -8.13 -9.32
N GLN A 230 20.77 -7.46 -10.19
CA GLN A 230 21.00 -7.89 -11.58
C GLN A 230 21.57 -9.31 -11.66
N LYS A 231 22.58 -9.61 -10.83
CA LYS A 231 23.16 -10.97 -10.74
C LYS A 231 22.13 -12.02 -10.32
N ARG A 232 21.05 -11.62 -9.64
CA ARG A 232 19.95 -12.49 -9.23
C ARG A 232 18.77 -12.50 -10.20
N GLY A 233 18.97 -11.94 -11.40
CA GLY A 233 17.98 -11.96 -12.47
C GLY A 233 16.92 -10.85 -12.39
N VAL A 234 17.15 -9.78 -11.62
CA VAL A 234 16.29 -8.58 -11.67
C VAL A 234 16.70 -7.73 -12.87
N GLU A 235 15.72 -7.40 -13.72
CA GLU A 235 15.86 -6.48 -14.83
C GLU A 235 15.56 -5.03 -14.35
N PHE A 236 16.26 -4.04 -14.89
CA PHE A 236 16.04 -2.63 -14.54
C PHE A 236 15.69 -1.80 -15.77
N ILE A 237 14.67 -0.96 -15.64
CA ILE A 237 14.30 0.06 -16.62
C ILE A 237 14.41 1.41 -15.91
N PHE A 238 15.44 2.18 -16.28
CA PHE A 238 15.74 3.49 -15.68
C PHE A 238 15.23 4.64 -16.54
N ASN A 239 15.18 5.86 -15.95
CA ASN A 239 14.66 7.07 -16.58
C ASN A 239 13.25 6.89 -17.12
N MET A 240 12.46 6.05 -16.48
CA MET A 240 11.14 5.66 -16.94
C MET A 240 10.13 5.64 -15.79
N LEU A 241 8.91 6.08 -16.10
CA LEU A 241 7.76 6.03 -15.18
C LEU A 241 6.73 5.05 -15.72
N ILE A 242 5.97 4.44 -14.82
CA ILE A 242 4.72 3.75 -15.16
C ILE A 242 3.67 4.82 -15.40
N LYS A 243 3.05 4.80 -16.58
CA LYS A 243 2.04 5.78 -17.02
C LYS A 243 0.61 5.29 -16.82
N THR A 244 0.38 3.99 -17.00
CA THR A 244 -0.94 3.35 -16.88
C THR A 244 -0.78 1.90 -16.43
N ALA A 245 -1.76 1.39 -15.72
CA ALA A 245 -1.87 -0.01 -15.36
C ALA A 245 -3.19 -0.57 -15.89
N THR A 246 -3.15 -1.78 -16.46
CA THR A 246 -4.31 -2.51 -16.95
C THR A 246 -4.30 -3.93 -16.37
N PRO A 247 -5.35 -4.75 -16.56
CA PRO A 247 -5.36 -6.13 -16.09
C PRO A 247 -4.22 -6.99 -16.63
N ASP A 248 -3.67 -6.65 -17.81
CA ASP A 248 -2.77 -7.49 -18.58
C ASP A 248 -1.37 -6.92 -18.78
N PHE A 249 -1.19 -5.62 -18.59
CA PHE A 249 0.11 -4.99 -18.78
C PHE A 249 0.28 -3.66 -18.02
N ALA A 250 1.53 -3.30 -17.81
CA ALA A 250 1.94 -1.96 -17.39
C ALA A 250 2.43 -1.16 -18.63
N VAL A 251 1.94 0.07 -18.78
CA VAL A 251 2.38 0.99 -19.84
C VAL A 251 3.42 1.95 -19.27
N LEU A 252 4.56 2.05 -19.95
CA LEU A 252 5.64 2.95 -19.59
C LEU A 252 5.47 4.34 -20.23
N GLY A 253 6.25 5.31 -19.77
CA GLY A 253 6.19 6.70 -20.22
C GLY A 253 6.46 6.90 -21.72
N ASP A 254 7.23 6.02 -22.35
CA ASP A 254 7.52 5.98 -23.78
C ASP A 254 6.48 5.21 -24.60
N GLY A 255 5.45 4.64 -23.97
CA GLY A 255 4.40 3.84 -24.60
C GLY A 255 4.72 2.34 -24.68
N GLN A 256 5.90 1.89 -24.24
CA GLN A 256 6.21 0.46 -24.16
C GLN A 256 5.25 -0.23 -23.21
N ARG A 257 4.78 -1.43 -23.59
CA ARG A 257 3.90 -2.28 -22.77
C ARG A 257 4.69 -3.47 -22.22
N ILE A 258 4.61 -3.69 -20.92
CA ILE A 258 5.17 -4.88 -20.26
C ILE A 258 4.01 -5.78 -19.89
N GLN A 259 3.91 -6.92 -20.56
CA GLN A 259 2.90 -7.94 -20.28
C GLN A 259 3.12 -8.51 -18.88
N THR A 260 2.14 -8.35 -17.99
CA THR A 260 2.22 -8.82 -16.59
C THR A 260 0.85 -8.89 -15.95
N LYS A 261 0.65 -9.86 -15.07
CA LYS A 261 -0.51 -9.95 -14.17
C LYS A 261 -0.17 -9.41 -12.77
N THR A 262 1.07 -8.96 -12.54
CA THR A 262 1.53 -8.48 -11.23
C THR A 262 2.30 -7.18 -11.35
N LEU A 263 1.67 -6.09 -10.98
CA LEU A 263 2.30 -4.78 -10.84
C LEU A 263 2.32 -4.39 -9.36
N VAL A 264 3.49 -4.27 -8.77
CA VAL A 264 3.66 -3.74 -7.41
C VAL A 264 4.02 -2.27 -7.50
N SER A 265 3.27 -1.43 -6.83
CA SER A 265 3.51 0.02 -6.84
C SER A 265 4.03 0.53 -5.51
N SER A 266 5.21 1.13 -5.55
CA SER A 266 5.75 1.96 -4.47
C SER A 266 5.69 3.45 -4.84
N VAL A 267 4.62 3.85 -5.55
CA VAL A 267 4.43 5.26 -5.95
C VAL A 267 4.51 6.20 -4.75
N PRO A 268 4.87 7.47 -4.99
CA PRO A 268 4.94 8.48 -3.94
C PRO A 268 3.66 8.50 -3.12
N SER A 269 3.80 8.53 -1.82
CA SER A 269 2.69 8.73 -0.91
C SER A 269 2.30 10.21 -0.92
N SER A 270 0.99 10.48 -0.83
CA SER A 270 0.47 11.81 -0.54
C SER A 270 0.07 11.91 0.94
N PRO A 271 -0.01 13.13 1.49
CA PRO A 271 -0.61 13.34 2.80
C PRO A 271 -2.03 12.75 2.85
N ASN A 272 -2.45 12.34 4.05
CA ASN A 272 -3.81 11.85 4.25
C ASN A 272 -4.83 12.91 3.80
N PRO A 273 -5.85 12.58 3.00
CA PRO A 273 -6.84 13.54 2.49
C PRO A 273 -7.52 14.37 3.58
N LEU A 274 -7.73 13.81 4.78
CA LEU A 274 -8.30 14.54 5.91
C LEU A 274 -7.45 15.76 6.28
N VAL A 275 -6.12 15.72 6.10
CA VAL A 275 -5.21 16.84 6.38
C VAL A 275 -5.57 18.08 5.56
N LEU A 276 -6.01 17.89 4.31
CA LEU A 276 -6.39 18.98 3.41
C LEU A 276 -7.68 19.70 3.85
N ASN A 277 -8.49 19.05 4.70
CA ASN A 277 -9.77 19.54 5.19
C ASN A 277 -9.69 20.11 6.62
N ILE A 278 -8.51 20.10 7.23
CA ILE A 278 -8.30 20.75 8.54
C ILE A 278 -7.93 22.22 8.29
N ASP A 279 -8.62 23.15 8.96
CA ASP A 279 -8.36 24.58 8.84
C ASP A 279 -7.10 24.99 9.61
N VAL A 280 -5.93 24.70 9.01
CA VAL A 280 -4.59 25.01 9.52
C VAL A 280 -3.65 25.35 8.36
N PRO A 281 -2.55 26.08 8.60
CA PRO A 281 -1.56 26.39 7.56
C PRO A 281 -0.97 25.13 6.91
N LEU A 282 -1.10 25.03 5.59
CA LEU A 282 -0.57 23.93 4.78
C LEU A 282 0.52 24.42 3.82
N GLU A 283 1.50 23.59 3.55
CA GLU A 283 2.44 23.73 2.45
C GLU A 283 2.70 22.37 1.82
N ARG A 284 2.63 22.25 0.49
CA ARG A 284 2.76 20.97 -0.24
C ARG A 284 1.81 19.88 0.26
N GLY A 285 0.60 20.27 0.71
CA GLY A 285 -0.40 19.37 1.27
C GLY A 285 -0.11 18.84 2.67
N ARG A 286 0.93 19.35 3.36
CA ARG A 286 1.29 18.98 4.74
C ARG A 286 1.10 20.16 5.68
N ILE A 287 0.87 19.86 6.96
CA ILE A 287 0.66 20.86 8.00
C ILE A 287 1.99 21.55 8.35
N LYS A 288 2.01 22.86 8.34
CA LYS A 288 3.18 23.66 8.76
C LYS A 288 3.31 23.62 10.27
N SER A 289 4.39 23.03 10.75
CA SER A 289 4.71 22.94 12.17
C SER A 289 6.04 23.61 12.49
N GLN A 290 6.13 24.17 13.70
CA GLN A 290 7.36 24.70 14.25
C GLN A 290 8.29 23.58 14.75
N LEU A 291 9.51 23.90 15.14
CA LEU A 291 10.43 22.97 15.79
C LEU A 291 9.86 22.41 17.11
N SER A 292 8.94 23.09 17.74
CA SER A 292 8.20 22.63 18.92
C SER A 292 7.13 21.56 18.62
N MET A 293 6.86 21.23 17.37
CA MET A 293 5.71 20.43 16.87
C MET A 293 4.37 21.15 16.93
N GLN A 294 4.33 22.40 17.40
CA GLN A 294 3.12 23.20 17.41
C GLN A 294 2.80 23.68 15.99
N VAL A 295 1.55 23.63 15.59
CA VAL A 295 1.10 24.13 14.29
C VAL A 295 1.17 25.66 14.27
N GLU A 296 1.70 26.23 13.20
CA GLU A 296 1.81 27.69 13.05
C GLU A 296 0.45 28.37 13.25
N GLY A 297 0.45 29.46 14.05
CA GLY A 297 -0.77 30.23 14.32
C GLY A 297 -1.75 29.61 15.32
N THR A 298 -1.41 28.47 15.95
CA THR A 298 -2.25 27.82 16.95
C THR A 298 -1.53 27.63 18.28
N ASN A 299 -2.27 27.45 19.37
CA ASN A 299 -1.71 27.23 20.71
C ASN A 299 -1.94 25.80 21.24
N ASN A 300 -2.83 25.05 20.62
CA ASN A 300 -3.30 23.76 21.12
C ASN A 300 -3.37 22.67 20.04
N ILE A 301 -2.90 22.95 18.83
CA ILE A 301 -2.81 21.97 17.74
C ILE A 301 -1.34 21.66 17.47
N TRP A 302 -1.07 20.36 17.31
CA TRP A 302 0.26 19.80 17.13
C TRP A 302 0.24 18.90 15.91
N ALA A 303 1.28 18.94 15.07
CA ALA A 303 1.38 18.05 13.93
C ALA A 303 2.80 17.50 13.78
N LEU A 304 2.92 16.20 13.49
CA LEU A 304 4.20 15.51 13.41
C LEU A 304 4.14 14.27 12.52
N GLY A 305 5.29 13.76 12.14
CA GLY A 305 5.44 12.66 11.20
C GLY A 305 5.15 13.08 9.76
N ASP A 306 4.79 12.12 8.91
CA ASP A 306 4.73 12.34 7.45
C ASP A 306 3.68 13.34 6.99
N CYS A 307 2.66 13.64 7.81
CA CYS A 307 1.63 14.63 7.50
C CYS A 307 2.04 16.07 7.85
N ALA A 308 3.20 16.28 8.49
CA ALA A 308 3.70 17.57 8.90
C ALA A 308 4.96 18.01 8.14
N LEU A 309 5.16 19.32 8.01
CA LEU A 309 6.39 19.95 7.57
C LEU A 309 7.05 20.61 8.77
N ILE A 310 8.07 19.96 9.31
CA ILE A 310 8.84 20.41 10.46
C ILE A 310 10.19 20.92 9.92
N PRO A 311 10.62 22.14 10.24
CA PRO A 311 11.91 22.65 9.80
C PRO A 311 13.06 21.72 10.20
N ASN A 312 14.08 21.61 9.36
CA ASN A 312 15.27 20.84 9.69
C ASN A 312 16.13 21.62 10.71
N PRO A 313 16.38 21.10 11.93
CA PRO A 313 17.16 21.81 12.95
C PRO A 313 18.64 21.95 12.61
N HIS A 314 19.15 21.22 11.61
CA HIS A 314 20.56 21.15 11.26
C HIS A 314 20.87 21.59 9.81
N GLY A 315 19.93 22.18 9.10
CA GLY A 315 20.14 22.61 7.72
C GLY A 315 18.91 23.22 7.08
N GLU A 316 18.97 23.41 5.79
CA GLU A 316 17.83 23.92 5.01
C GLU A 316 16.75 22.86 4.81
N GLY A 317 15.52 23.30 4.55
CA GLY A 317 14.37 22.46 4.24
C GLY A 317 13.67 21.87 5.47
N PHE A 318 13.14 20.67 5.32
CA PHE A 318 12.29 20.02 6.32
C PHE A 318 12.84 18.66 6.74
N CYS A 319 12.44 18.22 7.93
CA CYS A 319 12.73 16.88 8.42
C CYS A 319 12.20 15.81 7.44
N PRO A 320 12.98 14.74 7.16
CA PRO A 320 12.54 13.68 6.27
C PRO A 320 11.40 12.85 6.89
N PRO A 321 10.40 12.42 6.11
CA PRO A 321 9.27 11.61 6.57
C PRO A 321 9.71 10.16 6.83
N THR A 322 10.34 9.92 7.98
CA THR A 322 10.82 8.60 8.39
C THR A 322 10.41 8.24 9.82
N ALA A 323 10.26 6.95 10.09
CA ALA A 323 9.89 6.47 11.42
C ALA A 323 10.86 6.93 12.53
N GLN A 324 12.16 7.08 12.22
CA GLN A 324 13.11 7.54 13.22
C GLN A 324 12.93 9.03 13.60
N PHE A 325 12.50 9.88 12.68
CA PHE A 325 12.10 11.25 12.97
C PHE A 325 10.79 11.27 13.74
N ALA A 326 9.75 10.60 13.23
CA ALA A 326 8.43 10.54 13.84
C ALA A 326 8.44 10.12 15.31
N ILE A 327 9.25 9.11 15.69
CA ILE A 327 9.40 8.65 17.08
C ILE A 327 10.02 9.73 17.98
N ARG A 328 10.93 10.54 17.48
CA ARG A 328 11.62 11.59 18.26
C ARG A 328 10.81 12.87 18.33
N GLU A 329 10.18 13.24 17.24
CA GLU A 329 9.17 14.30 17.17
C GLU A 329 8.07 14.07 18.20
N ALA A 330 7.59 12.83 18.31
CA ALA A 330 6.61 12.42 19.33
C ALA A 330 7.07 12.71 20.76
N LYS A 331 8.36 12.54 21.05
CA LYS A 331 8.93 12.88 22.36
C LYS A 331 8.90 14.37 22.64
N THR A 332 9.26 15.19 21.65
CA THR A 332 9.22 16.66 21.75
C THR A 332 7.77 17.15 21.85
N CYS A 333 6.88 16.65 21.01
CA CYS A 333 5.45 16.97 21.05
C CYS A 333 4.84 16.69 22.44
N ALA A 334 5.03 15.50 22.97
CA ALA A 334 4.52 15.14 24.30
C ALA A 334 5.10 16.02 25.43
N THR A 335 6.38 16.41 25.33
CA THR A 335 7.00 17.34 26.29
C THR A 335 6.36 18.70 26.22
N ASN A 336 6.13 19.22 25.02
CA ASN A 336 5.62 20.56 24.78
C ASN A 336 4.12 20.68 25.08
N ILE A 337 3.31 19.66 24.79
CA ILE A 337 1.90 19.63 25.23
C ILE A 337 1.82 19.83 26.76
N LEU A 338 2.63 19.11 27.51
CA LEU A 338 2.65 19.24 28.98
C LEU A 338 3.27 20.57 29.43
N ALA A 339 4.21 21.13 28.68
CA ALA A 339 4.76 22.45 28.96
C ALA A 339 3.68 23.53 28.83
N VAL A 340 2.84 23.48 27.77
CA VAL A 340 1.70 24.40 27.62
C VAL A 340 0.69 24.24 28.74
N ILE A 341 0.34 22.99 29.12
CA ILE A 341 -0.61 22.74 30.21
C ILE A 341 -0.09 23.25 31.57
N ASP A 342 1.22 23.19 31.77
CA ASP A 342 1.87 23.58 33.03
C ASP A 342 2.49 25.00 32.97
N ASP A 343 2.15 25.78 31.95
CA ASP A 343 2.66 27.15 31.71
C ASP A 343 4.19 27.24 31.74
N ARG A 344 4.85 26.31 31.04
CA ARG A 344 6.31 26.22 30.91
C ARG A 344 6.75 26.52 29.47
N PRO A 345 8.02 27.00 29.27
CA PRO A 345 8.54 27.25 27.93
C PRO A 345 8.61 25.96 27.07
N LEU A 346 8.41 26.12 25.78
CA LEU A 346 8.53 25.05 24.79
C LEU A 346 10.00 24.70 24.54
N THR A 347 10.23 23.48 24.12
CA THR A 347 11.54 22.95 23.73
C THR A 347 11.54 22.66 22.24
N ASP A 348 12.57 23.12 21.54
CA ASP A 348 12.75 22.83 20.14
C ASP A 348 13.24 21.41 19.88
N PHE A 349 12.82 20.86 18.78
CA PHE A 349 13.28 19.58 18.26
C PHE A 349 14.72 19.70 17.76
N ALA A 350 15.54 18.72 18.16
CA ALA A 350 16.91 18.58 17.65
C ALA A 350 17.22 17.09 17.51
N PHE A 351 17.47 16.66 16.28
CA PHE A 351 17.86 15.28 16.00
C PHE A 351 18.66 15.17 14.71
N THR A 352 19.77 14.47 14.78
CA THR A 352 20.59 14.11 13.62
C THR A 352 20.31 12.65 13.23
N GLU A 353 20.11 12.40 11.95
CA GLU A 353 19.83 11.07 11.41
C GLU A 353 20.96 10.07 11.78
N LEU A 354 20.60 8.91 12.31
CA LEU A 354 21.57 7.89 12.72
C LEU A 354 22.15 7.11 11.54
N GLY A 355 21.42 7.09 10.43
CA GLY A 355 21.77 6.38 9.21
C GLY A 355 20.58 5.73 8.53
N LYS A 356 20.86 5.15 7.37
CA LYS A 356 19.90 4.52 6.46
C LYS A 356 20.31 3.09 6.19
N MET A 357 19.32 2.20 6.09
CA MET A 357 19.55 0.78 5.88
C MET A 357 18.49 0.23 4.94
N ALA A 358 18.88 -0.69 4.05
CA ALA A 358 17.95 -1.43 3.20
C ALA A 358 18.32 -2.92 3.13
N SER A 359 17.31 -3.81 3.23
CA SER A 359 17.45 -5.21 2.91
C SER A 359 17.49 -5.40 1.39
N LEU A 360 18.32 -6.31 0.93
CA LEU A 360 18.41 -6.70 -0.48
C LEU A 360 18.00 -8.16 -0.70
N GLY A 361 17.27 -8.75 0.25
CA GLY A 361 16.92 -10.16 0.21
C GLY A 361 18.13 -11.07 0.42
N HIS A 362 17.89 -12.37 0.47
CA HIS A 362 18.89 -13.44 0.52
C HIS A 362 20.10 -13.15 1.42
N ARG A 363 19.86 -12.66 2.65
CA ARG A 363 20.88 -12.34 3.67
C ARG A 363 21.90 -11.29 3.21
N ARG A 364 21.45 -10.30 2.47
CA ARG A 364 22.24 -9.14 2.03
C ARG A 364 21.52 -7.84 2.38
N ALA A 365 22.28 -6.84 2.75
CA ALA A 365 21.81 -5.50 3.02
C ALA A 365 22.87 -4.47 2.66
N ILE A 366 22.45 -3.21 2.66
CA ILE A 366 23.30 -2.03 2.60
C ILE A 366 22.98 -1.12 3.77
N ILE A 367 24.00 -0.49 4.31
CA ILE A 367 23.90 0.41 5.46
C ILE A 367 24.82 1.61 5.23
N ARG A 368 24.29 2.80 5.49
CA ARG A 368 25.06 4.02 5.71
C ARG A 368 24.82 4.50 7.13
N MET A 369 25.85 4.60 7.93
CA MET A 369 25.78 5.10 9.32
C MET A 369 26.56 6.41 9.49
N PHE A 370 25.97 7.35 10.23
CA PHE A 370 26.59 8.63 10.61
C PHE A 370 27.17 9.39 9.41
N ASP A 371 26.58 9.22 8.21
CA ASP A 371 27.05 9.77 6.93
C ASP A 371 28.51 9.47 6.55
N LYS A 372 29.15 8.53 7.24
CA LYS A 372 30.59 8.21 7.08
C LYS A 372 30.86 6.74 6.78
N ILE A 373 30.13 5.83 7.39
CA ILE A 373 30.41 4.39 7.32
C ILE A 373 29.44 3.74 6.35
N ASN A 374 29.97 3.15 5.27
CA ASN A 374 29.22 2.38 4.29
C ASN A 374 29.53 0.90 4.48
N LEU A 375 28.50 0.10 4.74
CA LEU A 375 28.60 -1.35 4.88
C LEU A 375 27.65 -2.02 3.88
N HIS A 376 28.03 -3.19 3.41
CA HIS A 376 27.20 -3.99 2.51
C HIS A 376 27.40 -5.50 2.73
N GLY A 377 26.50 -6.30 2.17
CA GLY A 377 26.62 -7.76 2.17
C GLY A 377 26.05 -8.40 3.44
N PHE A 378 26.62 -9.54 3.85
CA PHE A 378 26.13 -10.36 4.96
C PHE A 378 26.25 -9.64 6.32
N ILE A 379 27.38 -8.98 6.57
CA ILE A 379 27.59 -8.24 7.82
C ILE A 379 26.56 -7.11 7.96
N ALA A 380 26.33 -6.36 6.89
CA ALA A 380 25.30 -5.33 6.86
C ALA A 380 23.91 -5.92 7.16
N TRP A 381 23.60 -7.10 6.63
CA TRP A 381 22.32 -7.78 6.89
C TRP A 381 22.16 -8.20 8.36
N VAL A 382 23.21 -8.72 9.00
CA VAL A 382 23.19 -9.05 10.43
C VAL A 382 22.93 -7.78 11.27
N ILE A 383 23.63 -6.67 10.96
CA ILE A 383 23.43 -5.39 11.65
C ILE A 383 22.00 -4.88 11.42
N TRP A 384 21.50 -4.97 10.19
CA TRP A 384 20.13 -4.59 9.82
C TRP A 384 19.09 -5.36 10.66
N ARG A 385 19.20 -6.69 10.71
CA ARG A 385 18.33 -7.56 11.53
C ARG A 385 18.39 -7.19 13.01
N MET A 386 19.58 -7.09 13.56
CA MET A 386 19.76 -6.76 14.99
C MET A 386 19.21 -5.36 15.32
N ALA A 387 19.47 -4.36 14.48
CA ALA A 387 18.97 -3.00 14.69
C ALA A 387 17.43 -2.94 14.71
N TYR A 388 16.78 -3.63 13.77
CA TYR A 388 15.32 -3.65 13.73
C TYR A 388 14.71 -4.56 14.79
N TRP A 389 15.35 -5.67 15.13
CA TRP A 389 14.93 -6.52 16.24
C TRP A 389 14.93 -5.77 17.60
N VAL A 390 15.96 -4.98 17.86
CA VAL A 390 16.03 -4.13 19.07
C VAL A 390 14.94 -3.06 19.06
N LYS A 391 14.65 -2.46 17.89
CA LYS A 391 13.62 -1.41 17.72
C LYS A 391 12.19 -1.94 17.66
N LEU A 392 12.01 -3.25 17.42
CA LEU A 392 10.68 -3.86 17.35
C LEU A 392 9.93 -3.68 18.68
N PRO A 393 8.73 -3.09 18.66
CA PRO A 393 7.97 -2.89 19.89
C PRO A 393 7.36 -4.20 20.41
N GLY A 394 7.43 -4.41 21.74
CA GLY A 394 6.92 -5.60 22.41
C GLY A 394 7.96 -6.72 22.57
N PHE A 395 8.15 -7.18 23.82
CA PHE A 395 9.14 -8.23 24.13
C PHE A 395 8.78 -9.59 23.50
N ASP A 396 7.48 -9.95 23.53
CA ASP A 396 6.96 -11.17 22.92
C ASP A 396 7.17 -11.20 21.41
N ARG A 397 7.06 -10.05 20.73
CA ARG A 397 7.33 -9.94 19.27
C ARG A 397 8.79 -10.20 18.96
N LYS A 398 9.70 -9.69 19.80
CA LYS A 398 11.14 -9.96 19.66
C LYS A 398 11.44 -11.46 19.73
N ILE A 399 10.83 -12.17 20.68
CA ILE A 399 11.00 -13.62 20.81
C ILE A 399 10.47 -14.34 19.56
N LYS A 400 9.24 -14.03 19.13
CA LYS A 400 8.62 -14.66 17.95
C LYS A 400 9.42 -14.43 16.68
N VAL A 401 9.82 -13.18 16.39
CA VAL A 401 10.66 -12.85 15.25
C VAL A 401 12.01 -13.57 15.32
N GLY A 402 12.63 -13.65 16.50
CA GLY A 402 13.86 -14.41 16.68
C GLY A 402 13.71 -15.90 16.36
N ILE A 403 12.59 -16.51 16.79
CA ILE A 403 12.26 -17.91 16.47
C ILE A 403 11.98 -18.05 14.96
N SER A 404 11.18 -17.17 14.35
CA SER A 404 10.89 -17.20 12.93
C SER A 404 12.18 -17.12 12.10
N TRP A 405 13.11 -16.25 12.45
CA TRP A 405 14.40 -16.16 11.79
C TRP A 405 15.28 -17.41 11.95
N PHE A 406 15.18 -18.08 13.10
CA PHE A 406 15.89 -19.33 13.34
C PHE A 406 15.29 -20.48 12.52
N THR A 407 13.96 -20.58 12.50
CA THR A 407 13.25 -21.61 11.72
C THR A 407 13.42 -21.41 10.21
N ASP A 408 13.46 -20.16 9.70
CA ASP A 408 13.75 -19.84 8.30
C ASP A 408 15.12 -20.37 7.81
N ILE A 409 16.08 -20.54 8.73
CA ILE A 409 17.39 -21.13 8.41
C ILE A 409 17.28 -22.64 8.19
N LEU A 410 16.39 -23.32 8.93
CA LEU A 410 16.27 -24.77 8.98
C LEU A 410 15.15 -25.32 8.10
N CYS A 411 14.07 -24.57 7.96
CA CYS A 411 12.87 -24.98 7.24
C CYS A 411 12.74 -24.17 5.95
N GLY A 412 12.27 -24.80 4.91
CA GLY A 412 11.95 -24.09 3.66
C GLY A 412 10.74 -23.17 3.85
N ARG A 413 10.57 -22.21 2.91
CA ARG A 413 9.43 -21.27 2.90
C ARG A 413 8.10 -22.01 2.73
N GLU A 414 7.07 -21.53 3.41
CA GLU A 414 5.71 -22.08 3.29
C GLU A 414 4.97 -21.47 2.10
N LEU A 415 4.26 -22.33 1.33
CA LEU A 415 3.43 -21.94 0.18
C LEU A 415 1.95 -22.02 0.56
N VAL A 416 1.58 -21.42 1.70
CA VAL A 416 0.20 -21.38 2.17
C VAL A 416 -0.47 -20.12 1.66
N GLN A 417 -1.57 -20.27 0.93
CA GLN A 417 -2.46 -19.20 0.51
C GLN A 417 -3.53 -18.97 1.58
N THR A 418 -3.69 -17.73 2.03
CA THR A 418 -4.64 -17.37 3.11
C THR A 418 -6.01 -16.97 2.57
N GLY A 419 -6.17 -16.83 1.26
CA GLY A 419 -7.41 -16.41 0.61
C GLY A 419 -7.66 -14.89 0.66
N MET A 420 -6.68 -14.11 1.02
CA MET A 420 -6.79 -12.63 1.09
C MET A 420 -6.81 -11.96 -0.30
N ASP A 421 -6.37 -12.67 -1.33
CA ASP A 421 -6.35 -12.20 -2.73
C ASP A 421 -7.59 -12.72 -3.51
N LEU A 422 -8.71 -12.92 -2.85
CA LEU A 422 -9.96 -13.20 -3.54
C LEU A 422 -10.41 -11.94 -4.28
N PRO A 423 -10.81 -12.08 -5.57
CA PRO A 423 -11.34 -10.94 -6.31
C PRO A 423 -12.49 -10.28 -5.54
N ALA A 424 -12.50 -8.96 -5.48
CA ALA A 424 -13.61 -8.25 -4.87
C ALA A 424 -14.92 -8.57 -5.61
N ALA A 425 -16.04 -8.58 -4.88
CA ALA A 425 -17.37 -8.78 -5.45
C ALA A 425 -17.66 -7.78 -6.57
N VAL A 426 -17.15 -6.55 -6.39
CA VAL A 426 -17.19 -5.45 -7.36
C VAL A 426 -15.76 -4.97 -7.59
N THR A 427 -15.37 -4.85 -8.87
CA THR A 427 -14.05 -4.32 -9.27
C THR A 427 -14.24 -3.23 -10.30
N GLU A 428 -13.42 -2.18 -10.21
CA GLU A 428 -13.26 -1.23 -11.30
C GLU A 428 -12.04 -1.64 -12.14
N SER A 429 -12.11 -1.48 -13.44
CA SER A 429 -11.02 -1.81 -14.35
C SER A 429 -10.87 -0.73 -15.42
N HIS A 430 -9.62 -0.39 -15.71
CA HIS A 430 -9.24 0.58 -16.73
C HIS A 430 -8.65 -0.15 -17.93
N PHE A 431 -9.03 0.27 -19.16
CA PHE A 431 -8.52 -0.27 -20.41
C PHE A 431 -8.05 0.84 -21.35
N GLU A 432 -6.95 0.58 -22.05
CA GLU A 432 -6.39 1.47 -23.06
C GLU A 432 -6.88 1.07 -24.47
N PRO A 433 -6.90 2.01 -25.45
CA PRO A 433 -7.34 1.73 -26.80
C PRO A 433 -6.62 0.53 -27.43
N GLY A 434 -7.40 -0.33 -28.09
CA GLY A 434 -6.91 -1.56 -28.73
C GLY A 434 -6.83 -2.78 -27.82
N GLU A 435 -7.10 -2.63 -26.52
CA GLU A 435 -7.08 -3.71 -25.55
C GLU A 435 -8.35 -4.56 -25.63
N MET A 436 -8.20 -5.88 -25.48
CA MET A 436 -9.34 -6.80 -25.43
C MET A 436 -9.89 -6.82 -24.01
N VAL A 437 -11.18 -6.57 -23.87
CA VAL A 437 -11.91 -6.56 -22.58
C VAL A 437 -12.53 -7.93 -22.32
N LEU A 438 -12.95 -8.59 -23.38
CA LEU A 438 -13.55 -9.93 -23.39
C LEU A 438 -13.17 -10.61 -24.70
N GLU A 439 -12.77 -11.87 -24.64
CA GLU A 439 -12.48 -12.68 -25.84
C GLU A 439 -13.57 -13.69 -26.10
N GLN A 440 -13.89 -13.89 -27.39
CA GLN A 440 -14.87 -14.91 -27.80
C GLN A 440 -14.42 -16.31 -27.38
N GLY A 441 -15.30 -17.06 -26.72
CA GLY A 441 -15.02 -18.37 -26.13
C GLY A 441 -14.57 -18.32 -24.67
N GLU A 442 -14.27 -17.16 -24.13
CA GLU A 442 -13.91 -16.99 -22.73
C GLU A 442 -15.11 -17.29 -21.82
N PRO A 443 -14.91 -18.03 -20.70
CA PRO A 443 -15.98 -18.25 -19.74
C PRO A 443 -16.37 -16.94 -19.05
N SER A 444 -17.63 -16.55 -19.12
CA SER A 444 -18.11 -15.34 -18.47
C SER A 444 -18.17 -15.50 -16.94
N ALA A 445 -17.15 -15.00 -16.27
CA ALA A 445 -17.09 -14.99 -14.80
C ALA A 445 -17.68 -13.69 -14.20
N ARG A 446 -17.99 -12.68 -15.04
CA ARG A 446 -18.39 -11.34 -14.59
C ARG A 446 -19.45 -10.73 -15.50
N VAL A 447 -20.27 -9.87 -14.89
CA VAL A 447 -21.11 -8.92 -15.59
C VAL A 447 -20.51 -7.54 -15.35
N SER A 448 -20.33 -6.77 -16.42
CA SER A 448 -19.65 -5.48 -16.33
C SER A 448 -20.52 -4.36 -16.88
N ILE A 449 -20.35 -3.14 -16.35
CA ILE A 449 -21.01 -1.93 -16.83
C ILE A 449 -19.92 -0.98 -17.32
N LEU A 450 -20.04 -0.52 -18.55
CA LEU A 450 -19.18 0.50 -19.13
C LEU A 450 -19.50 1.85 -18.48
N ARG A 451 -18.58 2.40 -17.69
CA ARG A 451 -18.77 3.67 -16.98
C ARG A 451 -18.37 4.86 -17.84
N GLU A 452 -17.26 4.73 -18.55
CA GLU A 452 -16.69 5.78 -19.40
C GLU A 452 -15.98 5.16 -20.61
N GLY A 453 -15.95 5.86 -21.75
CA GLY A 453 -15.27 5.46 -22.97
C GLY A 453 -16.17 4.72 -23.96
N LYS A 454 -15.54 4.06 -24.94
CA LYS A 454 -16.24 3.31 -26.01
C LYS A 454 -15.53 2.01 -26.33
N ALA A 455 -16.29 0.98 -26.69
CA ALA A 455 -15.77 -0.29 -27.16
C ALA A 455 -16.51 -0.77 -28.40
N GLU A 456 -15.88 -1.64 -29.19
CA GLU A 456 -16.51 -2.33 -30.31
C GLU A 456 -16.69 -3.81 -30.01
N ILE A 457 -17.78 -4.37 -30.53
CA ILE A 457 -18.09 -5.78 -30.43
C ILE A 457 -17.63 -6.45 -31.73
N LEU A 458 -16.81 -7.47 -31.59
CA LEU A 458 -16.22 -8.23 -32.68
C LEU A 458 -16.74 -9.66 -32.67
N LYS A 459 -17.14 -10.17 -33.82
CA LYS A 459 -17.49 -11.57 -33.99
C LYS A 459 -16.53 -12.23 -34.95
N THR A 460 -15.87 -13.27 -34.50
CA THR A 460 -14.98 -14.09 -35.32
C THR A 460 -15.72 -15.36 -35.74
N ARG A 461 -15.83 -15.59 -37.06
CA ARG A 461 -16.31 -16.87 -37.62
C ARG A 461 -15.12 -17.78 -37.92
N PRO A 462 -15.29 -19.11 -37.90
CA PRO A 462 -14.21 -20.02 -38.31
C PRO A 462 -13.63 -19.59 -39.68
N ASP A 463 -12.32 -19.47 -39.75
CA ASP A 463 -11.55 -19.09 -40.96
C ASP A 463 -11.82 -17.68 -41.53
N ALA A 464 -12.39 -16.76 -40.73
CA ALA A 464 -12.64 -15.37 -41.16
C ALA A 464 -11.96 -14.34 -40.24
N THR A 465 -11.68 -13.17 -40.77
CA THR A 465 -11.24 -12.01 -39.98
C THR A 465 -12.37 -11.52 -39.07
N PRO A 466 -12.05 -11.00 -37.85
CA PRO A 466 -13.06 -10.45 -36.94
C PRO A 466 -13.89 -9.35 -37.61
N GLU A 467 -15.20 -9.48 -37.55
CA GLU A 467 -16.18 -8.52 -38.10
C GLU A 467 -16.72 -7.66 -36.93
N VAL A 468 -16.75 -6.32 -37.10
CA VAL A 468 -17.38 -5.41 -36.14
C VAL A 468 -18.89 -5.52 -36.30
N ILE A 469 -19.57 -5.99 -35.25
CA ILE A 469 -21.03 -6.18 -35.24
C ILE A 469 -21.77 -5.13 -34.43
N GLY A 470 -21.04 -4.30 -33.64
CA GLY A 470 -21.64 -3.22 -32.87
C GLY A 470 -20.63 -2.42 -32.06
N GLN A 471 -21.14 -1.41 -31.38
CA GLN A 471 -20.37 -0.57 -30.43
C GLN A 471 -21.09 -0.46 -29.12
N LEU A 472 -20.33 -0.27 -28.05
CA LEU A 472 -20.78 -0.05 -26.68
C LEU A 472 -20.36 1.36 -26.23
N GLU A 473 -21.26 2.01 -25.51
CA GLU A 473 -21.05 3.34 -24.91
C GLU A 473 -21.30 3.31 -23.40
N ALA A 474 -20.96 4.41 -22.71
CA ALA A 474 -21.17 4.53 -21.27
C ALA A 474 -22.64 4.22 -20.86
N GLY A 475 -22.80 3.33 -19.90
CA GLY A 475 -24.06 2.79 -19.42
C GLY A 475 -24.43 1.42 -20.01
N ASP A 476 -23.71 0.93 -21.01
CA ASP A 476 -23.95 -0.40 -21.57
C ASP A 476 -23.38 -1.51 -20.68
N CYS A 477 -24.05 -2.68 -20.72
CA CYS A 477 -23.66 -3.87 -19.98
C CYS A 477 -22.93 -4.86 -20.88
N LEU A 478 -21.89 -5.51 -20.33
CA LEU A 478 -21.06 -6.52 -20.98
C LEU A 478 -21.19 -7.84 -20.20
N GLY A 479 -21.20 -8.96 -20.91
CA GLY A 479 -21.23 -10.29 -20.30
C GLY A 479 -22.60 -10.69 -19.72
N ILE A 480 -23.67 -9.95 -20.05
CA ILE A 480 -25.01 -10.22 -19.49
C ILE A 480 -25.67 -11.42 -20.19
N ASP A 481 -25.45 -11.59 -21.48
CA ASP A 481 -25.98 -12.71 -22.26
C ASP A 481 -25.41 -14.01 -21.74
N GLU A 482 -24.10 -14.08 -21.59
CA GLU A 482 -23.36 -15.22 -21.06
C GLU A 482 -23.73 -15.50 -19.61
N PHE A 483 -23.98 -14.45 -18.81
CA PHE A 483 -24.42 -14.58 -17.43
C PHE A 483 -25.81 -15.22 -17.31
N LEU A 484 -26.77 -14.79 -18.13
CA LEU A 484 -28.14 -15.27 -18.10
C LEU A 484 -28.28 -16.69 -18.67
N ASP A 485 -27.50 -17.01 -19.72
CA ASP A 485 -27.60 -18.28 -20.45
C ASP A 485 -26.58 -19.33 -19.99
N ASP A 486 -25.69 -18.98 -19.06
CA ASP A 486 -24.60 -19.86 -18.57
C ASP A 486 -23.69 -20.38 -19.67
N THR A 487 -23.30 -19.50 -20.57
CA THR A 487 -22.48 -19.81 -21.75
C THR A 487 -21.16 -19.06 -21.73
N SER A 488 -20.21 -19.47 -22.58
CA SER A 488 -19.01 -18.70 -22.88
C SER A 488 -19.34 -17.52 -23.79
N ALA A 489 -18.44 -16.54 -23.84
CA ALA A 489 -18.61 -15.34 -24.66
C ALA A 489 -18.80 -15.66 -26.15
N ASN A 490 -19.87 -15.15 -26.73
CA ASN A 490 -20.20 -15.35 -28.14
C ASN A 490 -19.56 -14.33 -29.07
N TYR A 491 -18.90 -13.31 -28.52
CA TYR A 491 -18.22 -12.20 -29.19
C TYR A 491 -17.03 -11.73 -28.37
N SER A 492 -16.15 -11.00 -29.02
CA SER A 492 -15.07 -10.28 -28.35
C SER A 492 -15.42 -8.81 -28.18
N ILE A 493 -14.85 -8.15 -27.17
CA ILE A 493 -15.01 -6.72 -26.95
C ILE A 493 -13.64 -6.07 -26.95
N ARG A 494 -13.43 -5.06 -27.80
CA ARG A 494 -12.19 -4.32 -27.92
C ARG A 494 -12.39 -2.85 -27.56
N CYS A 495 -11.53 -2.33 -26.71
CA CYS A 495 -11.51 -0.94 -26.32
C CYS A 495 -11.16 -0.02 -27.51
N LEU A 496 -11.99 0.97 -27.80
CA LEU A 496 -11.74 1.99 -28.84
C LEU A 496 -11.15 3.27 -28.28
N GLU A 497 -11.66 3.72 -27.14
CA GLU A 497 -11.18 4.89 -26.40
C GLU A 497 -10.83 4.44 -24.97
N LYS A 498 -10.06 5.24 -24.23
CA LYS A 498 -9.82 4.94 -22.82
C LYS A 498 -11.13 4.68 -22.10
N MET A 499 -11.25 3.54 -21.46
CA MET A 499 -12.50 3.14 -20.84
C MET A 499 -12.32 2.64 -19.40
N ASN A 500 -13.32 2.92 -18.59
CA ASN A 500 -13.46 2.41 -17.24
C ASN A 500 -14.72 1.55 -17.16
N ILE A 501 -14.59 0.35 -16.61
CA ILE A 501 -15.71 -0.57 -16.40
C ILE A 501 -15.83 -0.92 -14.92
N VAL A 502 -17.06 -1.16 -14.47
CA VAL A 502 -17.37 -1.72 -13.15
C VAL A 502 -17.87 -3.14 -13.36
N SER A 503 -17.16 -4.11 -12.82
CA SER A 503 -17.45 -5.53 -12.99
C SER A 503 -17.94 -6.16 -11.69
N TYR A 504 -18.98 -6.98 -11.79
CA TYR A 504 -19.57 -7.75 -10.70
C TYR A 504 -19.29 -9.23 -10.91
N GLN A 505 -18.85 -9.94 -9.87
CA GLN A 505 -18.64 -11.37 -9.97
C GLN A 505 -19.97 -12.12 -10.15
N ARG A 506 -19.99 -13.09 -11.06
CA ARG A 506 -21.14 -13.94 -11.34
C ARG A 506 -21.74 -14.57 -10.08
N LYS A 507 -20.90 -15.13 -9.20
CA LYS A 507 -21.35 -15.79 -7.97
C LYS A 507 -22.13 -14.87 -7.02
N GLU A 508 -21.85 -13.55 -7.05
CA GLU A 508 -22.54 -12.58 -6.20
C GLU A 508 -23.89 -12.14 -6.78
N LEU A 509 -24.00 -12.15 -8.12
CA LEU A 509 -25.25 -11.80 -8.82
C LEU A 509 -26.19 -13.02 -9.00
N ALA A 510 -25.66 -14.22 -9.05
CA ALA A 510 -26.45 -15.45 -9.29
C ALA A 510 -27.66 -15.61 -8.34
N PRO A 511 -27.57 -15.31 -7.03
CA PRO A 511 -28.73 -15.37 -6.15
C PRO A 511 -29.85 -14.40 -6.54
N LEU A 512 -29.53 -13.26 -7.18
CA LEU A 512 -30.51 -12.27 -7.61
C LEU A 512 -31.36 -12.78 -8.78
N LEU A 513 -30.84 -13.72 -9.60
CA LEU A 513 -31.59 -14.33 -10.71
C LEU A 513 -32.77 -15.22 -10.23
N THR A 514 -32.79 -15.57 -8.94
CA THR A 514 -33.94 -16.28 -8.34
C THR A 514 -35.17 -15.37 -8.22
N LEU A 515 -34.99 -14.05 -8.34
CA LEU A 515 -36.06 -13.05 -8.31
C LEU A 515 -36.50 -12.75 -9.77
N PRO A 516 -37.75 -13.11 -10.15
CA PRO A 516 -38.22 -12.98 -11.54
C PRO A 516 -38.13 -11.55 -12.09
N GLU A 517 -38.40 -10.56 -11.26
CA GLU A 517 -38.39 -9.15 -11.67
C GLU A 517 -36.98 -8.68 -12.01
N ILE A 518 -35.97 -9.11 -11.24
CA ILE A 518 -34.56 -8.79 -11.51
C ILE A 518 -34.10 -9.47 -12.80
N ARG A 519 -34.43 -10.75 -12.95
CA ARG A 519 -34.09 -11.50 -14.17
C ARG A 519 -34.70 -10.84 -15.41
N GLN A 520 -35.98 -10.47 -15.38
CA GLN A 520 -36.64 -9.76 -16.47
C GLN A 520 -36.03 -8.37 -16.73
N GLY A 521 -35.58 -7.70 -15.68
CA GLY A 521 -34.85 -6.43 -15.81
C GLY A 521 -33.52 -6.61 -16.52
N MET A 522 -32.75 -7.65 -16.18
CA MET A 522 -31.47 -7.96 -16.81
C MET A 522 -31.63 -8.44 -18.27
N GLU A 523 -32.70 -9.15 -18.60
CA GLU A 523 -33.00 -9.57 -19.98
C GLU A 523 -33.17 -8.37 -20.95
N LYS A 524 -33.64 -7.22 -20.44
CA LYS A 524 -33.74 -5.98 -21.22
C LYS A 524 -32.38 -5.31 -21.51
N LEU A 525 -31.35 -5.70 -20.82
CA LEU A 525 -30.00 -5.17 -20.98
C LEU A 525 -29.15 -6.03 -21.96
N ARG A 526 -29.71 -7.12 -22.52
CA ARG A 526 -29.03 -7.96 -23.53
C ARG A 526 -28.65 -7.14 -24.76
N TRP A 527 -27.58 -7.57 -25.40
CA TRP A 527 -27.15 -7.00 -26.69
C TRP A 527 -27.46 -8.01 -27.82
N PRO A 528 -27.91 -7.59 -29.02
CA PRO A 528 -28.26 -6.23 -29.41
C PRO A 528 -29.54 -5.74 -28.73
N LYS A 529 -29.54 -4.47 -28.31
CA LYS A 529 -30.76 -3.84 -27.80
C LYS A 529 -31.81 -3.85 -28.91
N GLU A 530 -32.92 -4.51 -28.68
CA GLU A 530 -34.10 -4.33 -29.53
C GLU A 530 -34.48 -2.84 -29.54
N LYS A 531 -34.47 -2.24 -30.77
CA LYS A 531 -34.80 -0.81 -30.95
C LYS A 531 -36.28 -0.56 -30.69
#